data_ee2f9e704375fc05b075912d27f90e3f
#
_entry.id   ee2f9e704375fc05b075912d27f90e3f
#
_cell.length_a   1.000
_cell.length_b   1.000
_cell.length_c   1.000
_cell.angle_alpha   90.00
_cell.angle_beta   90.00
_cell.angle_gamma   90.00
#
_symmetry.space_group_name_H-M   'P 1'
#
loop_
_entity.id
_entity.type
_entity.pdbx_description
1 polymer ?
#
loop_
_entity_poly.entity_id
_entity_poly.type
_entity_poly.pdbx_seq_one_letter_code
_entity_poly.pdbx_strand_id
1 'polypeptide(L)'
;MAVGELLPKIFEGPVGPEAAVIDCIAAGAIDLWAPVVLVAPGAGEDLARVNTTTTLNDTAVFGVVVGPIKASGKAADIAGDKVNVCTQGRCKVKVNLAHAVGTYVGCSATAGRAEKNGTTPPPVGAVLGKLLAASGAAGDIVPMIVSLG
;
A
#
# COMPACT_ATOMS: atom_id res chain seq x y z
N MET A 1 -9.53 -18.57 -28.70
CA MET A 1 -9.21 -18.83 -27.29
C MET A 1 -10.28 -18.23 -26.40
N ALA A 2 -10.72 -18.97 -25.42
CA ALA A 2 -11.65 -18.44 -24.46
C ALA A 2 -10.97 -17.41 -23.56
N VAL A 3 -11.59 -16.25 -23.41
CA VAL A 3 -11.09 -15.21 -22.50
C VAL A 3 -10.94 -15.75 -21.08
N GLY A 4 -11.84 -16.63 -20.65
CA GLY A 4 -11.79 -17.24 -19.33
C GLY A 4 -10.56 -18.08 -19.07
N GLU A 5 -9.87 -18.58 -20.08
CA GLU A 5 -8.64 -19.33 -19.91
C GLU A 5 -7.45 -18.46 -19.55
N LEU A 6 -7.46 -17.19 -19.96
CA LEU A 6 -6.42 -16.23 -19.60
C LEU A 6 -6.66 -15.60 -18.23
N LEU A 7 -7.92 -15.42 -17.85
CA LEU A 7 -8.27 -14.70 -16.65
C LEU A 7 -7.64 -15.27 -15.38
N PRO A 8 -7.63 -16.60 -15.14
CA PRO A 8 -6.99 -17.13 -13.94
C PRO A 8 -5.51 -16.76 -13.82
N LYS A 9 -4.78 -16.80 -14.94
CA LYS A 9 -3.36 -16.46 -14.95
C LYS A 9 -3.10 -14.98 -14.71
N ILE A 10 -3.94 -14.13 -15.28
CA ILE A 10 -3.87 -12.68 -15.08
C ILE A 10 -4.13 -12.34 -13.61
N PHE A 11 -5.05 -13.07 -12.97
CA PHE A 11 -5.55 -12.76 -11.64
C PHE A 11 -4.82 -13.49 -10.52
N GLU A 12 -3.85 -14.34 -10.84
CA GLU A 12 -3.04 -15.07 -9.86
C GLU A 12 -1.94 -14.24 -9.22
N GLY A 13 -1.72 -13.02 -9.69
CA GLY A 13 -0.73 -12.13 -9.14
C GLY A 13 -1.08 -11.62 -7.74
N PRO A 14 -0.16 -10.87 -7.09
CA PRO A 14 -0.38 -10.30 -5.76
C PRO A 14 -1.43 -9.18 -5.74
N VAL A 15 -1.83 -8.70 -6.90
CA VAL A 15 -2.87 -7.67 -7.07
C VAL A 15 -4.09 -8.31 -7.71
N GLY A 16 -5.26 -8.13 -7.09
CA GLY A 16 -6.50 -8.71 -7.59
C GLY A 16 -6.99 -8.06 -8.88
N PRO A 17 -7.91 -8.72 -9.60
CA PRO A 17 -8.42 -8.24 -10.88
C PRO A 17 -9.26 -6.97 -10.77
N GLU A 18 -9.87 -6.75 -9.63
CA GLU A 18 -10.69 -5.56 -9.34
C GLU A 18 -9.85 -4.40 -8.79
N ALA A 19 -8.55 -4.59 -8.62
CA ALA A 19 -7.70 -3.57 -8.02
C ALA A 19 -7.55 -2.35 -8.94
N ALA A 20 -7.64 -1.17 -8.36
CA ALA A 20 -7.28 0.09 -9.01
C ALA A 20 -5.83 0.42 -8.66
N VAL A 21 -5.01 0.51 -9.68
CA VAL A 21 -3.58 0.82 -9.55
C VAL A 21 -3.30 2.07 -10.38
N ILE A 22 -2.69 3.06 -9.76
CA ILE A 22 -2.35 4.32 -10.44
C ILE A 22 -0.86 4.60 -10.36
N ASP A 23 -0.36 5.34 -11.35
CA ASP A 23 1.01 5.80 -11.36
C ASP A 23 1.16 7.02 -10.47
N CYS A 24 2.20 7.02 -9.64
CA CYS A 24 2.54 8.13 -8.75
C CYS A 24 4.03 8.42 -8.83
N ILE A 25 4.43 9.54 -8.26
CA ILE A 25 5.83 9.94 -8.11
C ILE A 25 6.24 9.74 -6.64
N ALA A 26 7.35 9.06 -6.41
CA ALA A 26 7.89 8.91 -5.06
C ALA A 26 8.58 10.19 -4.60
N ALA A 27 8.36 10.58 -3.35
CA ALA A 27 9.05 11.71 -2.74
C ALA A 27 10.39 11.30 -2.12
N GLY A 28 10.68 10.01 -2.07
CA GLY A 28 11.92 9.45 -1.53
C GLY A 28 11.97 7.95 -1.76
N ALA A 29 12.88 7.26 -1.11
CA ALA A 29 12.96 5.81 -1.18
C ALA A 29 11.70 5.16 -0.57
N ILE A 30 11.14 4.18 -1.26
CA ILE A 30 9.93 3.48 -0.82
C ILE A 30 10.11 1.99 -1.05
N ASP A 31 9.87 1.20 -0.01
CA ASP A 31 9.89 -0.25 -0.11
C ASP A 31 8.66 -0.76 -0.85
N LEU A 32 8.80 -1.91 -1.49
CA LEU A 32 7.67 -2.63 -2.06
C LEU A 32 6.68 -3.02 -0.96
N TRP A 33 5.40 -2.95 -1.25
CA TRP A 33 4.28 -3.26 -0.35
C TRP A 33 4.15 -2.26 0.82
N ALA A 34 4.78 -1.10 0.73
CA ALA A 34 4.68 -0.07 1.76
C ALA A 34 3.40 0.75 1.61
N PRO A 35 2.66 0.98 2.71
CA PRO A 35 1.63 2.02 2.74
C PRO A 35 2.25 3.40 2.50
N VAL A 36 1.56 4.23 1.74
CA VAL A 36 2.02 5.57 1.43
C VAL A 36 0.92 6.60 1.65
N VAL A 37 1.35 7.82 1.87
CA VAL A 37 0.48 8.99 2.04
C VAL A 37 0.68 9.96 0.89
N LEU A 38 -0.34 10.76 0.63
CA LEU A 38 -0.22 11.87 -0.31
C LEU A 38 0.65 12.97 0.29
N VAL A 39 1.55 13.50 -0.52
CA VAL A 39 2.35 14.67 -0.18
C VAL A 39 2.21 15.72 -1.29
N ALA A 40 2.65 16.95 -1.03
CA ALA A 40 2.55 18.02 -2.00
C ALA A 40 3.32 17.67 -3.27
N PRO A 41 2.72 17.82 -4.46
CA PRO A 41 3.42 17.57 -5.72
C PRO A 41 4.53 18.60 -5.94
N GLY A 42 5.56 18.19 -6.67
CA GLY A 42 6.58 19.10 -7.13
C GLY A 42 6.06 20.04 -8.23
N ALA A 43 6.78 21.12 -8.47
CA ALA A 43 6.41 22.07 -9.52
C ALA A 43 6.40 21.35 -10.88
N GLY A 44 5.30 21.48 -11.62
CA GLY A 44 5.12 20.89 -12.94
C GLY A 44 4.84 19.39 -12.96
N GLU A 45 4.62 18.76 -11.80
CA GLU A 45 4.22 17.35 -11.74
C GLU A 45 2.73 17.19 -12.01
N ASP A 46 2.40 16.27 -12.92
CA ASP A 46 1.01 15.94 -13.25
C ASP A 46 0.49 14.74 -12.45
N LEU A 47 1.40 13.92 -11.90
CA LEU A 47 1.05 12.74 -11.13
C LEU A 47 1.02 13.08 -9.63
N ALA A 48 0.20 12.35 -8.88
CA ALA A 48 0.20 12.45 -7.44
C ALA A 48 1.58 12.06 -6.88
N ARG A 49 2.02 12.76 -5.85
CA ARG A 49 3.27 12.48 -5.17
C ARG A 49 2.98 11.77 -3.86
N VAL A 50 3.72 10.71 -3.57
CA VAL A 50 3.51 9.87 -2.39
C VAL A 50 4.82 9.65 -1.65
N ASN A 51 4.71 9.38 -0.36
CA ASN A 51 5.85 9.00 0.47
C ASN A 51 5.38 8.08 1.60
N THR A 52 6.33 7.43 2.25
CA THR A 52 6.07 6.77 3.52
C THR A 52 5.89 7.80 4.63
N THR A 53 5.28 7.38 5.72
CA THR A 53 5.03 8.25 6.88
C THR A 53 5.47 7.56 8.16
N THR A 54 5.80 8.35 9.17
CA THR A 54 6.03 7.90 10.54
C THR A 54 4.89 8.29 11.48
N THR A 55 3.80 8.80 10.94
CA THR A 55 2.61 9.20 11.69
C THR A 55 1.64 8.02 11.78
N LEU A 56 1.44 7.51 12.98
CA LEU A 56 0.44 6.47 13.23
C LEU A 56 -0.95 6.99 12.87
N ASN A 57 -1.73 6.18 12.15
CA ASN A 57 -3.07 6.55 11.68
C ASN A 57 -3.08 7.85 10.86
N ASP A 58 -2.08 8.03 10.01
CA ASP A 58 -2.01 9.20 9.14
C ASP A 58 -3.26 9.28 8.27
N THR A 59 -3.95 10.41 8.32
CA THR A 59 -5.20 10.63 7.58
C THR A 59 -5.00 10.93 6.10
N ALA A 60 -3.76 11.10 5.67
CA ALA A 60 -3.42 11.28 4.26
C ALA A 60 -3.10 9.96 3.56
N VAL A 61 -3.34 8.80 4.20
CA VAL A 61 -3.08 7.49 3.62
C VAL A 61 -3.79 7.37 2.27
N PHE A 62 -3.07 6.86 1.27
CA PHE A 62 -3.53 6.85 -0.11
C PHE A 62 -3.59 5.46 -0.71
N GLY A 63 -2.71 4.57 -0.32
CA GLY A 63 -2.67 3.21 -0.85
C GLY A 63 -1.40 2.49 -0.47
N VAL A 64 -1.14 1.41 -1.21
CA VAL A 64 0.03 0.56 -1.02
C VAL A 64 0.83 0.51 -2.31
N VAL A 65 2.14 0.69 -2.24
CA VAL A 65 3.03 0.60 -3.39
C VAL A 65 3.18 -0.86 -3.80
N VAL A 66 2.79 -1.18 -5.03
CA VAL A 66 2.79 -2.56 -5.56
C VAL A 66 3.82 -2.79 -6.66
N GLY A 67 4.55 -1.77 -7.05
CA GLY A 67 5.59 -1.87 -8.06
C GLY A 67 6.17 -0.52 -8.44
N PRO A 68 7.16 -0.48 -9.33
CA PRO A 68 7.91 -1.61 -9.86
C PRO A 68 8.89 -2.19 -8.82
N ILE A 69 9.59 -3.26 -9.17
CA ILE A 69 10.68 -3.80 -8.35
C ILE A 69 11.99 -3.40 -9.00
N LYS A 70 12.77 -2.55 -8.32
CA LYS A 70 14.07 -2.12 -8.81
C LYS A 70 15.17 -3.13 -8.43
N ALA A 71 16.37 -2.94 -8.98
CA ALA A 71 17.50 -3.82 -8.70
C ALA A 71 17.85 -3.86 -7.20
N SER A 72 17.57 -2.78 -6.46
CA SER A 72 17.74 -2.72 -5.00
C SER A 72 16.72 -3.56 -4.22
N GLY A 73 15.65 -4.03 -4.87
CA GLY A 73 14.52 -4.68 -4.22
C GLY A 73 13.43 -3.71 -3.75
N LYS A 74 13.67 -2.42 -3.82
CA LYS A 74 12.70 -1.38 -3.48
C LYS A 74 11.82 -1.03 -4.68
N ALA A 75 10.71 -0.36 -4.42
CA ALA A 75 9.86 0.19 -5.47
C ALA A 75 10.41 1.54 -5.97
N ALA A 76 11.00 2.33 -5.09
CA ALA A 76 11.67 3.58 -5.42
C ALA A 76 12.95 3.71 -4.62
N ASP A 77 14.01 4.19 -5.26
CA ASP A 77 15.30 4.42 -4.63
C ASP A 77 15.51 5.88 -4.27
N ILE A 78 14.98 6.79 -5.07
CA ILE A 78 15.16 8.23 -4.93
C ILE A 78 13.85 8.97 -5.22
N ALA A 79 13.80 10.22 -4.76
CA ALA A 79 12.72 11.14 -5.11
C ALA A 79 12.66 11.30 -6.65
N GLY A 80 11.45 11.29 -7.18
CA GLY A 80 11.21 11.39 -8.62
C GLY A 80 10.98 10.05 -9.31
N ASP A 81 11.31 8.93 -8.68
CA ASP A 81 11.02 7.61 -9.23
C ASP A 81 9.51 7.41 -9.36
N LYS A 82 9.08 6.77 -10.44
CA LYS A 82 7.69 6.40 -10.62
C LYS A 82 7.38 5.12 -9.86
N VAL A 83 6.23 5.10 -9.19
CA VAL A 83 5.73 3.94 -8.47
C VAL A 83 4.28 3.69 -8.83
N ASN A 84 3.86 2.44 -8.68
CA ASN A 84 2.47 2.03 -8.88
C ASN A 84 1.82 1.83 -7.51
N VAL A 85 0.70 2.49 -7.28
CA VAL A 85 0.01 2.48 -6.00
C VAL A 85 -1.37 1.85 -6.15
N CYS A 86 -1.63 0.81 -5.36
CA CYS A 86 -2.95 0.22 -5.26
C CYS A 86 -3.80 1.07 -4.32
N THR A 87 -4.85 1.69 -4.87
CA THR A 87 -5.75 2.56 -4.12
C THR A 87 -7.07 1.90 -3.77
N GLN A 88 -7.34 0.74 -4.33
CA GLN A 88 -8.54 -0.04 -4.06
C GLN A 88 -8.32 -1.49 -4.49
N GLY A 89 -8.91 -2.42 -3.77
CA GLY A 89 -8.87 -3.83 -4.11
C GLY A 89 -7.77 -4.61 -3.42
N ARG A 90 -7.57 -5.85 -3.84
CA ARG A 90 -6.66 -6.78 -3.17
C ARG A 90 -5.22 -6.55 -3.61
N CYS A 91 -4.33 -6.46 -2.63
CA CYS A 91 -2.89 -6.46 -2.83
C CYS A 91 -2.20 -7.03 -1.58
N LYS A 92 -0.88 -7.01 -1.56
CA LYS A 92 -0.12 -7.32 -0.35
C LYS A 92 0.26 -6.04 0.38
N VAL A 93 0.59 -6.15 1.65
CA VAL A 93 1.08 -5.03 2.47
C VAL A 93 2.12 -5.54 3.46
N LYS A 94 3.16 -4.73 3.69
CA LYS A 94 4.12 -4.97 4.76
C LYS A 94 3.54 -4.41 6.05
N VAL A 95 3.49 -5.24 7.09
CA VAL A 95 2.91 -4.86 8.38
C VAL A 95 3.96 -4.72 9.46
N ASN A 96 3.64 -3.91 10.47
CA ASN A 96 4.36 -3.83 11.73
C ASN A 96 3.58 -4.64 12.77
N LEU A 97 4.26 -5.42 13.58
CA LEU A 97 3.67 -6.24 14.63
C LEU A 97 2.82 -7.42 14.09
N ALA A 98 2.39 -8.26 15.01
CA ALA A 98 1.47 -9.37 14.74
C ALA A 98 0.03 -8.85 14.77
N HIS A 99 -0.77 -9.28 13.80
CA HIS A 99 -2.17 -8.90 13.69
C HIS A 99 -3.02 -10.11 13.33
N ALA A 100 -4.26 -10.13 13.82
CA ALA A 100 -5.23 -11.16 13.45
C ALA A 100 -5.80 -10.91 12.05
N VAL A 101 -6.31 -11.98 11.42
CA VAL A 101 -7.06 -11.85 10.18
C VAL A 101 -8.28 -10.94 10.39
N GLY A 102 -8.60 -10.11 9.41
CA GLY A 102 -9.72 -9.18 9.49
C GLY A 102 -9.43 -7.88 10.23
N THR A 103 -8.20 -7.66 10.69
CA THR A 103 -7.82 -6.41 11.35
C THR A 103 -7.84 -5.25 10.36
N TYR A 104 -8.49 -4.15 10.75
CA TYR A 104 -8.39 -2.88 10.02
C TYR A 104 -7.05 -2.22 10.33
N VAL A 105 -6.37 -1.80 9.30
CA VAL A 105 -5.03 -1.21 9.41
C VAL A 105 -4.97 0.17 8.76
N GLY A 106 -4.05 0.96 9.22
CA GLY A 106 -3.64 2.24 8.63
C GLY A 106 -2.12 2.31 8.62
N CYS A 107 -1.58 3.53 8.56
CA CYS A 107 -0.15 3.73 8.63
C CYS A 107 0.38 3.48 10.04
N SER A 108 1.57 2.90 10.12
CA SER A 108 2.31 2.71 11.36
C SER A 108 3.21 3.92 11.64
N ALA A 109 3.65 4.07 12.88
CA ALA A 109 4.73 4.97 13.24
C ALA A 109 6.10 4.50 12.69
N THR A 110 6.19 3.25 12.26
CA THR A 110 7.35 2.72 11.52
C THR A 110 7.11 2.93 10.04
N ALA A 111 7.98 3.72 9.40
CA ALA A 111 7.83 4.07 7.99
C ALA A 111 7.71 2.83 7.09
N GLY A 112 6.80 2.88 6.12
CA GLY A 112 6.63 1.82 5.14
C GLY A 112 5.90 0.58 5.65
N ARG A 113 5.23 0.65 6.79
CA ARG A 113 4.48 -0.47 7.36
C ARG A 113 3.07 -0.07 7.72
N ALA A 114 2.16 -1.04 7.69
CA ALA A 114 0.80 -0.89 8.16
C ALA A 114 0.68 -1.44 9.59
N GLU A 115 -0.25 -0.90 10.34
CA GLU A 115 -0.50 -1.30 11.72
C GLU A 115 -1.98 -1.14 12.03
N LYS A 116 -2.48 -1.93 12.99
CA LYS A 116 -3.86 -1.83 13.45
C LYS A 116 -4.20 -0.38 13.82
N ASN A 117 -5.37 0.07 13.36
CA ASN A 117 -5.90 1.35 13.81
C ASN A 117 -6.14 1.29 15.33
N GLY A 118 -5.41 2.10 16.09
CA GLY A 118 -5.38 2.01 17.54
C GLY A 118 -6.58 2.63 18.26
N THR A 119 -7.39 3.40 17.54
CA THR A 119 -8.58 4.05 18.09
C THR A 119 -9.85 3.42 17.52
N THR A 120 -10.93 3.47 18.31
CA THR A 120 -12.24 2.95 17.92
C THR A 120 -13.31 4.01 18.15
N PRO A 121 -13.90 4.61 17.12
CA PRO A 121 -13.58 4.43 15.71
C PRO A 121 -12.23 5.09 15.31
N PRO A 122 -11.56 4.61 14.26
CA PRO A 122 -10.36 5.28 13.78
C PRO A 122 -10.70 6.67 13.22
N PRO A 123 -9.72 7.60 13.18
CA PRO A 123 -9.95 8.91 12.56
C PRO A 123 -10.41 8.77 11.11
N VAL A 124 -11.25 9.68 10.67
CA VAL A 124 -11.71 9.72 9.28
C VAL A 124 -10.49 9.87 8.36
N GLY A 125 -10.41 9.02 7.33
CA GLY A 125 -9.30 9.01 6.39
C GLY A 125 -8.08 8.22 6.84
N ALA A 126 -8.08 7.66 8.04
CA ALA A 126 -6.93 6.91 8.57
C ALA A 126 -6.95 5.41 8.24
N VAL A 127 -8.05 4.89 7.72
CA VAL A 127 -8.18 3.47 7.39
C VAL A 127 -7.64 3.22 5.99
N LEU A 128 -6.63 2.35 5.89
CA LEU A 128 -6.10 1.87 4.61
C LEU A 128 -6.92 0.70 4.09
N GLY A 129 -7.26 -0.25 4.95
CA GLY A 129 -8.02 -1.42 4.57
C GLY A 129 -8.02 -2.49 5.65
N LYS A 130 -8.28 -3.73 5.21
CA LYS A 130 -8.45 -4.89 6.11
C LYS A 130 -7.49 -6.00 5.70
N LEU A 131 -6.84 -6.62 6.67
CA LEU A 131 -5.97 -7.77 6.43
C LEU A 131 -6.80 -9.01 6.09
N LEU A 132 -6.37 -9.73 5.07
CA LEU A 132 -6.99 -10.99 4.63
C LEU A 132 -6.30 -12.22 5.21
N ALA A 133 -5.15 -12.02 5.87
CA ALA A 133 -4.40 -13.07 6.57
C ALA A 133 -3.78 -12.50 7.83
N ALA A 134 -3.50 -13.37 8.79
CA ALA A 134 -2.78 -12.98 10.01
C ALA A 134 -1.31 -12.73 9.70
N SER A 135 -0.71 -11.81 10.45
CA SER A 135 0.74 -11.60 10.47
C SER A 135 1.32 -12.12 11.78
N GLY A 136 2.54 -12.65 11.73
CA GLY A 136 3.22 -13.19 12.91
C GLY A 136 4.22 -12.25 13.54
N ALA A 137 4.78 -11.33 12.77
CA ALA A 137 5.87 -10.45 13.22
C ALA A 137 5.95 -9.18 12.40
N ALA A 138 6.70 -8.20 12.92
CA ALA A 138 7.02 -6.99 12.20
C ALA A 138 7.79 -7.30 10.91
N GLY A 139 7.39 -6.67 9.83
CA GLY A 139 7.99 -6.87 8.51
C GLY A 139 7.35 -7.95 7.67
N ASP A 140 6.40 -8.72 8.19
CA ASP A 140 5.66 -9.69 7.41
C ASP A 140 4.89 -9.01 6.27
N ILE A 141 4.79 -9.72 5.16
CA ILE A 141 4.02 -9.25 3.99
C ILE A 141 2.81 -10.17 3.86
N VAL A 142 1.63 -9.60 3.99
CA VAL A 142 0.37 -10.34 4.00
C VAL A 142 -0.63 -9.74 3.01
N PRO A 143 -1.57 -10.54 2.49
CA PRO A 143 -2.61 -10.02 1.62
C PRO A 143 -3.58 -9.12 2.41
N MET A 144 -4.05 -8.08 1.74
CA MET A 144 -5.07 -7.19 2.26
C MET A 144 -6.03 -6.75 1.17
N ILE A 145 -7.14 -6.18 1.57
CA ILE A 145 -8.00 -5.42 0.67
C ILE A 145 -7.89 -3.94 1.03
N VAL A 146 -7.50 -3.13 0.06
CA VAL A 146 -7.45 -1.68 0.23
C VAL A 146 -8.86 -1.12 0.07
N SER A 147 -9.31 -0.40 1.07
CA SER A 147 -10.62 0.24 1.08
C SER A 147 -10.50 1.46 2.00
N LEU A 148 -10.14 2.59 1.42
CA LEU A 148 -9.88 3.82 2.15
C LEU A 148 -11.15 4.32 2.85
N GLY A 149 -11.00 4.72 4.11
CA GLY A 149 -12.13 5.17 4.91
C GLY A 149 -11.79 6.10 6.06
#